data_3d1f2b06ddfeb47f8ab8d8720735f8a4
#
_entry.id   3d1f2b06ddfeb47f8ab8d8720735f8a4
#
_cell.length_a   1.000
_cell.length_b   1.000
_cell.length_c   1.000
_cell.angle_alpha   90.00
_cell.angle_beta   90.00
_cell.angle_gamma   90.00
#
_symmetry.space_group_name_H-M   'P 1'
#
loop_
_entity.id
_entity.type
_entity.pdbx_description
1 polymer ?
#
loop_
_entity_poly.entity_id
_entity_poly.type
_entity_poly.pdbx_seq_one_letter_code
_entity_poly.pdbx_strand_id
1 'polypeptide(L)'
;AASDVYKRQYYKVSPWGLSWDDENYYLIGYDSAAGRIKHFRVDKIRNISKIDERREGKEQYNGIDMAEYARKHFAMFDGEEEIVQIECINPLAGVMIDRFGKDVHMRASDDEHFIVSVSVAVSDQFLGWVIGLGNGAKIIGPESVTKRMRDIGNRIREAY
;
A
#
# COMPACT_ATOMS: atom_id res chain seq x y z
N ALA A 1 -21.73 9.07 29.20
CA ALA A 1 -20.64 9.65 28.45
C ALA A 1 -20.11 8.61 27.49
N ALA A 2 -20.53 8.68 26.21
CA ALA A 2 -19.92 7.88 25.16
C ALA A 2 -18.48 8.37 25.03
N SER A 3 -17.50 7.51 25.30
CA SER A 3 -16.10 7.83 25.11
C SER A 3 -15.88 8.12 23.62
N ASP A 4 -15.33 9.27 23.34
CA ASP A 4 -14.97 9.75 22.01
C ASP A 4 -13.81 8.88 21.49
N VAL A 5 -14.13 7.77 20.83
CA VAL A 5 -13.15 6.78 20.30
C VAL A 5 -12.38 7.34 19.11
N TYR A 6 -12.84 8.49 18.55
CA TYR A 6 -12.18 9.16 17.45
C TYR A 6 -11.66 10.54 17.90
N LYS A 7 -10.39 10.62 18.28
CA LYS A 7 -9.69 11.90 18.38
C LYS A 7 -9.75 12.56 17.00
N ARG A 8 -10.54 13.62 16.86
CA ARG A 8 -10.56 14.47 15.67
C ARG A 8 -9.17 15.09 15.52
N GLN A 9 -8.43 14.64 14.53
CA GLN A 9 -7.15 15.24 14.20
C GLN A 9 -7.37 16.29 13.13
N TYR A 10 -6.80 17.47 13.32
CA TYR A 10 -6.75 18.52 12.31
C TYR A 10 -5.44 18.40 11.56
N TYR A 11 -5.54 18.47 10.24
CA TYR A 11 -4.39 18.40 9.35
C TYR A 11 -4.33 19.67 8.51
N LYS A 12 -3.15 20.27 8.42
CA LYS A 12 -2.84 21.26 7.39
C LYS A 12 -2.23 20.52 6.22
N VAL A 13 -2.99 20.45 5.12
CA VAL A 13 -2.64 19.61 3.98
C VAL A 13 -2.58 20.45 2.72
N SER A 14 -1.49 20.33 1.97
CA SER A 14 -1.38 20.85 0.61
C SER A 14 -1.89 19.79 -0.37
N PRO A 15 -3.07 19.98 -1.01
CA PRO A 15 -3.65 18.99 -1.92
C PRO A 15 -2.88 18.94 -3.23
N TRP A 16 -2.54 17.72 -3.69
CA TRP A 16 -1.80 17.49 -4.92
C TRP A 16 -2.53 16.60 -5.92
N GLY A 17 -3.30 15.64 -5.46
CA GLY A 17 -4.02 14.74 -6.35
C GLY A 17 -5.19 14.03 -5.67
N LEU A 18 -5.99 13.37 -6.52
CA LEU A 18 -7.02 12.42 -6.10
C LEU A 18 -6.72 11.08 -6.76
N SER A 19 -6.87 10.02 -5.99
CA SER A 19 -6.76 8.65 -6.47
C SER A 19 -8.04 7.88 -6.12
N TRP A 20 -8.38 6.92 -6.96
CA TRP A 20 -9.41 5.92 -6.69
C TRP A 20 -8.75 4.59 -6.41
N ASP A 21 -9.02 4.00 -5.27
CA ASP A 21 -8.53 2.67 -4.90
C ASP A 21 -9.52 1.99 -3.95
N ASP A 22 -9.74 0.70 -4.13
CA ASP A 22 -10.62 -0.13 -3.30
C ASP A 22 -11.97 0.56 -2.99
N GLU A 23 -12.69 0.99 -4.06
CA GLU A 23 -14.00 1.65 -4.01
C GLU A 23 -14.04 2.98 -3.23
N ASN A 24 -12.90 3.59 -2.95
CA ASN A 24 -12.81 4.85 -2.24
C ASN A 24 -11.97 5.90 -2.98
N TYR A 25 -12.35 7.17 -2.82
CA TYR A 25 -11.51 8.29 -3.20
C TYR A 25 -10.53 8.64 -2.08
N TYR A 26 -9.29 8.88 -2.47
CA TYR A 26 -8.23 9.34 -1.60
C TYR A 26 -7.68 10.68 -2.06
N LEU A 27 -7.65 11.67 -1.17
CA LEU A 27 -6.89 12.88 -1.35
C LEU A 27 -5.42 12.59 -1.07
N ILE A 28 -4.57 12.83 -2.05
CA ILE A 28 -3.12 12.76 -1.90
C ILE A 28 -2.63 14.16 -1.61
N GLY A 29 -2.06 14.34 -0.44
CA GLY A 29 -1.64 15.64 0.02
C GLY A 29 -0.38 15.60 0.88
N TYR A 30 0.35 16.71 0.85
CA TYR A 30 1.51 16.89 1.71
C TYR A 30 1.04 17.40 3.07
N ASP A 31 1.35 16.65 4.11
CA ASP A 31 1.13 17.04 5.51
C ASP A 31 2.36 17.78 6.02
N SER A 32 2.24 19.10 6.20
CA SER A 32 3.34 19.98 6.62
C SER A 32 3.89 19.59 8.00
N ALA A 33 3.05 19.07 8.90
CA ALA A 33 3.47 18.66 10.23
C ALA A 33 4.27 17.37 10.22
N ALA A 34 3.93 16.44 9.31
CA ALA A 34 4.63 15.17 9.14
C ALA A 34 5.79 15.24 8.13
N GLY A 35 5.88 16.32 7.33
CA GLY A 35 6.92 16.50 6.32
C GLY A 35 6.86 15.52 5.15
N ARG A 36 5.71 14.90 4.89
CA ARG A 36 5.56 13.85 3.87
C ARG A 36 4.20 13.84 3.19
N ILE A 37 4.11 13.14 2.07
CA ILE A 37 2.84 12.83 1.40
C ILE A 37 2.06 11.84 2.27
N LYS A 38 0.77 12.09 2.39
CA LYS A 38 -0.22 11.23 3.06
C LYS A 38 -1.46 11.06 2.21
N HIS A 39 -2.21 10.01 2.51
CA HIS A 39 -3.49 9.72 1.90
C HIS A 39 -4.62 9.95 2.90
N PHE A 40 -5.64 10.65 2.46
CA PHE A 40 -6.82 10.93 3.29
C PHE A 40 -8.06 10.42 2.55
N ARG A 41 -8.77 9.48 3.12
CA ARG A 41 -10.06 9.04 2.55
C ARG A 41 -11.01 10.21 2.50
N VAL A 42 -11.52 10.51 1.32
CA VAL A 42 -12.37 11.69 1.08
C VAL A 42 -13.67 11.61 1.89
N ASP A 43 -14.27 10.43 2.00
CA ASP A 43 -15.50 10.20 2.77
C ASP A 43 -15.32 10.39 4.29
N LYS A 44 -14.08 10.38 4.78
CA LYS A 44 -13.73 10.62 6.19
C LYS A 44 -13.36 12.06 6.49
N ILE A 45 -13.14 12.89 5.47
CA ILE A 45 -12.81 14.30 5.65
C ILE A 45 -14.04 15.05 6.15
N ARG A 46 -13.87 15.81 7.24
CA ARG A 46 -14.90 16.65 7.82
C ARG A 46 -14.36 18.05 8.09
N ASN A 47 -15.24 19.03 8.07
CA ASN A 47 -14.90 20.42 8.40
C ASN A 47 -13.74 20.98 7.57
N ILE A 48 -13.78 20.75 6.26
CA ILE A 48 -12.76 21.23 5.33
C ILE A 48 -12.88 22.75 5.19
N SER A 49 -11.75 23.45 5.26
CA SER A 49 -11.66 24.88 4.99
C SER A 49 -10.42 25.17 4.15
N LYS A 50 -10.54 26.15 3.27
CA LYS A 50 -9.41 26.67 2.53
C LYS A 50 -8.68 27.69 3.37
N ILE A 51 -7.35 27.61 3.40
CA ILE A 51 -6.46 28.61 3.99
C ILE A 51 -5.72 29.36 2.89
N ASP A 52 -5.44 30.65 3.12
CA ASP A 52 -4.77 31.52 2.14
C ASP A 52 -3.24 31.41 2.29
N GLU A 53 -2.74 30.20 2.04
CA GLU A 53 -1.31 29.90 2.04
C GLU A 53 -0.92 29.15 0.78
N ARG A 54 0.36 29.25 0.39
CA ARG A 54 0.87 28.50 -0.75
C ARG A 54 0.97 27.03 -0.41
N ARG A 55 0.71 26.19 -1.42
CA ARG A 55 0.91 24.73 -1.29
C ARG A 55 2.39 24.40 -1.09
N GLU A 56 2.67 23.54 -0.16
CA GLU A 56 3.98 22.96 0.13
C GLU A 56 4.10 21.53 -0.42
N GLY A 57 5.30 20.96 -0.42
CA GLY A 57 5.52 19.57 -0.81
C GLY A 57 5.50 19.31 -2.31
N LYS A 58 5.76 20.33 -3.14
CA LYS A 58 5.83 20.18 -4.61
C LYS A 58 6.92 19.21 -5.03
N GLU A 59 8.08 19.27 -4.40
CA GLU A 59 9.22 18.41 -4.72
C GLU A 59 8.95 16.96 -4.36
N GLN A 60 8.28 16.72 -3.23
CA GLN A 60 7.88 15.41 -2.77
C GLN A 60 6.81 14.77 -3.67
N TYR A 61 6.00 15.58 -4.34
CA TYR A 61 4.97 15.13 -5.26
C TYR A 61 5.44 15.04 -6.72
N ASN A 62 6.34 15.90 -7.17
CA ASN A 62 6.80 16.04 -8.56
C ASN A 62 7.62 14.85 -9.07
N GLY A 63 7.45 13.73 -8.84
CA GLY A 63 8.11 12.53 -9.34
C GLY A 63 7.22 11.31 -9.14
N ILE A 64 6.02 11.55 -8.62
CA ILE A 64 5.08 10.47 -8.36
C ILE A 64 4.28 10.23 -9.64
N ASP A 65 4.54 9.12 -10.31
CA ASP A 65 3.58 8.50 -11.23
C ASP A 65 2.43 7.94 -10.39
N MET A 66 1.25 8.56 -10.53
CA MET A 66 0.09 8.19 -9.73
C MET A 66 -0.39 6.77 -9.97
N ALA A 67 -0.20 6.23 -11.18
CA ALA A 67 -0.56 4.86 -11.50
C ALA A 67 0.41 3.87 -10.83
N GLU A 68 1.71 4.17 -10.87
CA GLU A 68 2.73 3.39 -10.16
C GLU A 68 2.54 3.47 -8.65
N TYR A 69 2.26 4.67 -8.15
CA TYR A 69 2.02 4.90 -6.74
C TYR A 69 0.83 4.11 -6.20
N ALA A 70 -0.29 4.10 -6.91
CA ALA A 70 -1.46 3.30 -6.54
C ALA A 70 -1.19 1.79 -6.58
N ARG A 71 -0.36 1.33 -7.54
CA ARG A 71 0.05 -0.09 -7.59
C ARG A 71 0.90 -0.53 -6.41
N LYS A 72 1.76 0.37 -5.91
CA LYS A 72 2.66 0.09 -4.77
C LYS A 72 1.92 0.09 -3.43
N HIS A 73 0.87 0.91 -3.30
CA HIS A 73 0.15 1.10 -2.04
C HIS A 73 -1.17 0.34 -2.04
N PHE A 74 -1.25 -0.72 -1.25
CA PHE A 74 -2.48 -1.51 -1.09
C PHE A 74 -3.49 -0.76 -0.23
N ALA A 75 -4.68 -0.46 -0.79
CA ALA A 75 -5.72 0.34 -0.16
C ALA A 75 -5.19 1.68 0.42
N MET A 76 -4.17 2.27 -0.24
CA MET A 76 -3.48 3.50 0.17
C MET A 76 -2.91 3.47 1.60
N PHE A 77 -2.57 2.30 2.09
CA PHE A 77 -1.86 2.19 3.36
C PHE A 77 -0.37 2.47 3.20
N ASP A 78 0.15 3.26 4.12
CA ASP A 78 1.58 3.55 4.21
C ASP A 78 2.36 2.32 4.68
N GLY A 79 3.57 2.16 4.17
CA GLY A 79 4.53 1.16 4.58
C GLY A 79 5.92 1.55 4.10
N GLU A 80 6.93 0.89 4.62
CA GLU A 80 8.27 0.99 4.07
C GLU A 80 8.31 0.36 2.68
N GLU A 81 8.81 1.09 1.68
CA GLU A 81 8.96 0.55 0.32
C GLU A 81 10.10 -0.46 0.31
N GLU A 82 9.78 -1.69 -0.09
CA GLU A 82 10.76 -2.77 -0.26
C GLU A 82 10.53 -3.50 -1.58
N ILE A 83 11.59 -4.10 -2.13
CA ILE A 83 11.47 -5.05 -3.24
C ILE A 83 11.18 -6.42 -2.65
N VAL A 84 9.93 -6.86 -2.82
CA VAL A 84 9.47 -8.16 -2.31
C VAL A 84 9.51 -9.20 -3.40
N GLN A 85 10.04 -10.37 -3.09
CA GLN A 85 10.04 -11.54 -3.95
C GLN A 85 8.94 -12.50 -3.52
N ILE A 86 8.07 -12.85 -4.46
CA ILE A 86 6.94 -13.76 -4.23
C ILE A 86 7.09 -14.92 -5.21
N GLU A 87 7.19 -16.13 -4.71
CA GLU A 87 7.09 -17.36 -5.50
C GLU A 87 5.61 -17.70 -5.69
N CYS A 88 5.22 -17.93 -6.94
CA CYS A 88 3.83 -18.15 -7.31
C CYS A 88 3.71 -19.36 -8.26
N ILE A 89 2.60 -20.08 -8.16
CA ILE A 89 2.22 -21.07 -9.17
C ILE A 89 1.88 -20.37 -10.50
N ASN A 90 2.15 -21.01 -11.63
CA ASN A 90 1.95 -20.44 -12.97
C ASN A 90 0.54 -19.87 -13.23
N PRO A 91 -0.58 -20.45 -12.73
CA PRO A 91 -1.91 -19.87 -12.87
C PRO A 91 -2.09 -18.47 -12.30
N LEU A 92 -1.24 -18.04 -11.36
CA LEU A 92 -1.30 -16.70 -10.75
C LEU A 92 -0.59 -15.61 -11.58
N ALA A 93 0.02 -15.94 -12.73
CA ALA A 93 0.72 -14.96 -13.55
C ALA A 93 -0.18 -13.79 -13.98
N GLY A 94 -1.42 -14.08 -14.40
CA GLY A 94 -2.42 -13.04 -14.72
C GLY A 94 -2.72 -12.12 -13.54
N VAL A 95 -2.88 -12.68 -12.35
CA VAL A 95 -3.14 -11.90 -11.12
C VAL A 95 -1.99 -10.94 -10.81
N MET A 96 -0.75 -11.39 -11.00
CA MET A 96 0.43 -10.54 -10.79
C MET A 96 0.52 -9.42 -11.83
N ILE A 97 0.23 -9.73 -13.11
CA ILE A 97 0.21 -8.72 -14.18
C ILE A 97 -0.90 -7.70 -13.94
N ASP A 98 -2.10 -8.14 -13.57
CA ASP A 98 -3.23 -7.24 -13.32
C ASP A 98 -2.94 -6.30 -12.15
N ARG A 99 -2.31 -6.80 -11.11
CA ARG A 99 -1.99 -5.99 -9.93
C ARG A 99 -0.80 -5.06 -10.13
N PHE A 100 0.30 -5.56 -10.67
CA PHE A 100 1.58 -4.84 -10.71
C PHE A 100 1.94 -4.27 -12.09
N GLY A 101 1.15 -4.59 -13.10
CA GLY A 101 1.35 -4.11 -14.47
C GLY A 101 2.11 -5.11 -15.34
N LYS A 102 2.06 -4.85 -16.66
CA LYS A 102 2.62 -5.76 -17.67
C LYS A 102 4.15 -5.87 -17.63
N ASP A 103 4.80 -4.85 -17.10
CA ASP A 103 6.27 -4.76 -17.05
C ASP A 103 6.83 -5.34 -15.74
N VAL A 104 5.98 -5.99 -14.93
CA VAL A 104 6.42 -6.62 -13.68
C VAL A 104 7.46 -7.70 -13.97
N HIS A 105 8.57 -7.64 -13.21
CA HIS A 105 9.67 -8.58 -13.41
C HIS A 105 9.32 -9.98 -12.89
N MET A 106 9.18 -10.93 -13.81
CA MET A 106 8.91 -12.33 -13.51
C MET A 106 9.98 -13.24 -14.13
N ARG A 107 10.38 -14.27 -13.38
CA ARG A 107 11.30 -15.32 -13.87
C ARG A 107 10.80 -16.70 -13.47
N ALA A 108 10.96 -17.69 -14.32
CA ALA A 108 10.65 -19.07 -13.96
C ALA A 108 11.51 -19.53 -12.76
N SER A 109 10.89 -20.24 -11.84
CA SER A 109 11.56 -20.93 -10.73
C SER A 109 11.75 -22.41 -11.06
N ASP A 110 10.68 -23.02 -11.54
CA ASP A 110 10.63 -24.40 -12.06
C ASP A 110 9.51 -24.53 -13.12
N ASP A 111 9.11 -25.75 -13.47
CA ASP A 111 8.08 -26.00 -14.49
C ASP A 111 6.67 -25.56 -14.05
N GLU A 112 6.40 -25.44 -12.74
CA GLU A 112 5.10 -25.12 -12.18
C GLU A 112 5.06 -23.75 -11.50
N HIS A 113 6.23 -23.11 -11.23
CA HIS A 113 6.34 -21.89 -10.46
C HIS A 113 7.16 -20.81 -11.17
N PHE A 114 6.85 -19.58 -10.82
CA PHE A 114 7.65 -18.40 -11.14
C PHE A 114 7.88 -17.52 -9.91
N ILE A 115 8.91 -16.71 -9.96
CA ILE A 115 9.19 -15.68 -8.95
C ILE A 115 8.91 -14.33 -9.56
N VAL A 116 8.10 -13.53 -8.87
CA VAL A 116 7.87 -12.13 -9.20
C VAL A 116 8.59 -11.22 -8.20
N SER A 117 9.23 -10.17 -8.70
CA SER A 117 9.87 -9.13 -7.87
C SER A 117 9.09 -7.83 -8.02
N VAL A 118 8.52 -7.36 -6.91
CA VAL A 118 7.64 -6.19 -6.87
C VAL A 118 8.14 -5.15 -5.86
N SER A 119 8.14 -3.87 -6.26
CA SER A 119 8.37 -2.76 -5.33
C SER A 119 7.05 -2.37 -4.72
N VAL A 120 6.90 -2.52 -3.40
CA VAL A 120 5.65 -2.26 -2.68
C VAL A 120 5.90 -1.59 -1.33
N ALA A 121 4.94 -0.78 -0.89
CA ALA A 121 4.85 -0.34 0.50
C ALA A 121 4.37 -1.52 1.35
N VAL A 122 5.26 -2.10 2.15
CA VAL A 122 4.96 -3.30 2.94
C VAL A 122 4.03 -2.93 4.09
N SER A 123 2.75 -3.25 3.92
CA SER A 123 1.65 -3.00 4.87
C SER A 123 0.92 -4.29 5.22
N ASP A 124 0.11 -4.27 6.26
CA ASP A 124 -0.75 -5.43 6.62
C ASP A 124 -1.76 -5.73 5.50
N GLN A 125 -2.18 -4.74 4.70
CA GLN A 125 -3.04 -4.93 3.53
C GLN A 125 -2.33 -5.70 2.43
N PHE A 126 -1.08 -5.35 2.12
CA PHE A 126 -0.27 -6.11 1.18
C PHE A 126 -0.08 -7.56 1.64
N LEU A 127 0.31 -7.76 2.91
CA LEU A 127 0.50 -9.10 3.46
C LEU A 127 -0.80 -9.91 3.48
N GLY A 128 -1.92 -9.27 3.84
CA GLY A 128 -3.25 -9.87 3.77
C GLY A 128 -3.67 -10.26 2.36
N TRP A 129 -3.34 -9.42 1.36
CA TRP A 129 -3.58 -9.75 -0.05
C TRP A 129 -2.79 -10.99 -0.48
N VAL A 130 -1.51 -11.11 -0.12
CA VAL A 130 -0.71 -12.30 -0.42
C VAL A 130 -1.30 -13.54 0.26
N ILE A 131 -1.72 -13.43 1.53
CA ILE A 131 -2.42 -14.53 2.25
C ILE A 131 -3.68 -14.94 1.49
N GLY A 132 -4.43 -13.98 0.94
CA GLY A 132 -5.65 -14.24 0.16
C GLY A 132 -5.43 -15.03 -1.12
N LEU A 133 -4.19 -15.10 -1.64
CA LEU A 133 -3.83 -15.97 -2.79
C LEU A 133 -3.69 -17.44 -2.39
N GLY A 134 -3.83 -17.76 -1.11
CA GLY A 134 -3.78 -19.11 -0.58
C GLY A 134 -2.39 -19.76 -0.74
N ASN A 135 -2.38 -21.07 -0.96
CA ASN A 135 -1.13 -21.83 -1.10
C ASN A 135 -0.40 -21.59 -2.42
N GLY A 136 -1.00 -20.82 -3.34
CA GLY A 136 -0.44 -20.52 -4.65
C GLY A 136 0.64 -19.44 -4.65
N ALA A 137 0.82 -18.72 -3.54
CA ALA A 137 1.81 -17.64 -3.44
C ALA A 137 2.53 -17.67 -2.08
N LYS A 138 3.84 -17.42 -2.12
CA LYS A 138 4.69 -17.42 -0.93
C LYS A 138 5.73 -16.30 -1.04
N ILE A 139 5.81 -15.44 -0.04
CA ILE A 139 6.92 -14.46 0.08
C ILE A 139 8.20 -15.22 0.42
N ILE A 140 9.21 -15.07 -0.43
CA ILE A 140 10.52 -15.70 -0.25
C ILE A 140 11.63 -14.71 0.10
N GLY A 141 11.36 -13.43 0.05
CA GLY A 141 12.30 -12.37 0.43
C GLY A 141 11.68 -10.97 0.34
N PRO A 142 12.29 -9.99 0.99
CA PRO A 142 13.46 -10.09 1.88
C PRO A 142 13.11 -10.66 3.27
N GLU A 143 14.11 -10.90 4.10
CA GLU A 143 13.94 -11.51 5.43
C GLU A 143 13.07 -10.65 6.36
N SER A 144 13.14 -9.32 6.27
CA SER A 144 12.25 -8.39 6.98
C SER A 144 10.77 -8.72 6.76
N VAL A 145 10.39 -8.96 5.50
CA VAL A 145 9.01 -9.23 5.10
C VAL A 145 8.58 -10.65 5.42
N THR A 146 9.46 -11.65 5.20
CA THR A 146 9.16 -13.04 5.58
C THR A 146 9.00 -13.19 7.08
N LYS A 147 9.77 -12.44 7.88
CA LYS A 147 9.59 -12.39 9.34
C LYS A 147 8.23 -11.82 9.71
N ARG A 148 7.83 -10.67 9.14
CA ARG A 148 6.50 -10.10 9.38
C ARG A 148 5.38 -11.09 9.05
N MET A 149 5.51 -11.83 7.95
CA MET A 149 4.53 -12.85 7.56
C MET A 149 4.44 -13.99 8.59
N ARG A 150 5.58 -14.47 9.13
CA ARG A 150 5.60 -15.46 10.21
C ARG A 150 4.94 -14.93 11.48
N ASP A 151 5.21 -13.67 11.84
CA ASP A 151 4.62 -13.02 13.01
C ASP A 151 3.09 -12.91 12.89
N ILE A 152 2.57 -12.59 11.70
CA ILE A 152 1.13 -12.62 11.40
C ILE A 152 0.57 -14.04 11.58
N GLY A 153 1.23 -15.04 11.03
CA GLY A 153 0.81 -16.44 11.18
C GLY A 153 0.75 -16.91 12.64
N ASN A 154 1.75 -16.53 13.44
CA ASN A 154 1.77 -16.81 14.88
C ASN A 154 0.63 -16.11 15.61
N ARG A 155 0.41 -14.82 15.34
CA ARG A 155 -0.70 -14.05 15.93
C ARG A 155 -2.06 -14.67 15.60
N ILE A 156 -2.29 -15.10 14.36
CA ILE A 156 -3.54 -15.76 13.96
C ILE A 156 -3.70 -17.07 14.73
N ARG A 157 -2.67 -17.92 14.77
CA ARG A 157 -2.71 -19.20 15.49
C ARG A 157 -2.97 -19.04 17.01
N GLU A 158 -2.48 -17.93 17.61
CA GLU A 158 -2.70 -17.64 19.04
C GLU A 158 -4.10 -17.08 19.32
N ALA A 159 -4.74 -16.48 18.30
CA ALA A 159 -6.06 -15.87 18.46
C ALA A 159 -7.21 -16.87 18.26
N TYR A 160 -6.97 -17.99 17.57
CA TYR A 160 -7.94 -19.05 17.22
C TYR A 160 -7.43 -20.45 17.57
#